data_2b54a037b383a87012995061c8766909
#
_entry.id   2b54a037b383a87012995061c8766909
#
_cell.length_a   1.000
_cell.length_b   1.000
_cell.length_c   1.000
_cell.angle_alpha   90.00
_cell.angle_beta   90.00
_cell.angle_gamma   90.00
#
_symmetry.space_group_name_H-M   'P 1'
#
loop_
_entity.id
_entity.type
_entity.pdbx_description
1 polymer ?
#
loop_
_entity_poly.entity_id
_entity_poly.type
_entity_poly.pdbx_seq_one_letter_code
_entity_poly.pdbx_strand_id
1 'polypeptide(L)'
;MDFIWDSITDWLKEVLVSGIVSNLSGMFDSTNEQIGEIAGQVGLTPQAWNSGIFNMIQNLSNNVILPLAGAILAIVMTLELIQLITDRNNLNDVDTWMFFKWVFKSAAAVLIVSNTWTIVMGIFDADQSVVNGAAGVMIGNTSIDISSVVTDLESRLMEMDVGPLLGLWFQSLFVGICTWAITICIFIVIYGRMIEVYLVTSVAPIPMATMANREWGQMGQNYLRTLFALGFQAFLIMVCVAIYSVLVQNISVSGDISNAIWTCMGYTVLLCFCLFKTSSLARSVFNAH
;
A
#
# COMPACT_ATOMS: atom_id res chain seq x y z
N MET A 1 13.78 -34.82 49.28
CA MET A 1 13.38 -34.94 47.83
C MET A 1 12.65 -33.70 47.40
N ASP A 2 11.89 -33.07 48.27
CA ASP A 2 11.07 -31.85 47.93
C ASP A 2 11.95 -30.69 47.45
N PHE A 3 13.10 -30.42 48.07
CA PHE A 3 14.02 -29.37 47.65
C PHE A 3 14.51 -29.49 46.17
N ILE A 4 14.71 -30.72 45.68
CA ILE A 4 15.14 -30.94 44.28
C ILE A 4 13.96 -30.71 43.35
N TRP A 5 12.75 -31.12 43.75
CA TRP A 5 11.54 -30.90 42.98
C TRP A 5 11.18 -29.44 42.90
N ASP A 6 11.30 -28.68 43.99
CA ASP A 6 11.07 -27.26 44.02
C ASP A 6 12.05 -26.52 43.10
N SER A 7 13.35 -26.85 43.16
CA SER A 7 14.36 -26.23 42.30
C SER A 7 14.14 -26.55 40.81
N ILE A 8 13.68 -27.76 40.46
CA ILE A 8 13.34 -28.11 39.09
C ILE A 8 12.09 -27.36 38.62
N THR A 9 11.10 -27.23 39.48
CA THR A 9 9.86 -26.51 39.19
C THR A 9 10.13 -25.01 38.97
N ASP A 10 10.95 -24.40 39.82
CA ASP A 10 11.33 -22.99 39.67
C ASP A 10 12.14 -22.73 38.40
N TRP A 11 13.11 -23.58 38.10
CA TRP A 11 13.85 -23.50 36.85
C TRP A 11 12.94 -23.66 35.63
N LEU A 12 11.99 -24.62 35.68
CA LEU A 12 11.06 -24.84 34.58
C LEU A 12 10.12 -23.65 34.39
N LYS A 13 9.64 -23.03 35.47
CA LYS A 13 8.84 -21.81 35.43
C LYS A 13 9.62 -20.67 34.77
N GLU A 14 10.87 -20.45 35.20
CA GLU A 14 11.73 -19.41 34.64
C GLU A 14 11.94 -19.58 33.12
N VAL A 15 12.22 -20.79 32.66
CA VAL A 15 12.37 -21.10 31.22
C VAL A 15 11.07 -20.85 30.46
N LEU A 16 9.92 -21.28 30.99
CA LEU A 16 8.62 -21.09 30.33
C LEU A 16 8.22 -19.62 30.28
N VAL A 17 8.39 -18.89 31.38
CA VAL A 17 8.09 -17.46 31.46
C VAL A 17 8.98 -16.66 30.51
N SER A 18 10.28 -16.92 30.52
CA SER A 18 11.24 -16.30 29.61
C SER A 18 10.86 -16.57 28.14
N GLY A 19 10.45 -17.80 27.83
CA GLY A 19 9.99 -18.16 26.48
C GLY A 19 8.74 -17.43 26.05
N ILE A 20 7.72 -17.32 26.90
CA ILE A 20 6.48 -16.58 26.65
C ILE A 20 6.78 -15.10 26.43
N VAL A 21 7.54 -14.50 27.37
CA VAL A 21 7.92 -13.08 27.31
C VAL A 21 8.72 -12.78 26.05
N SER A 22 9.69 -13.61 25.72
CA SER A 22 10.50 -13.47 24.50
C SER A 22 9.66 -13.54 23.21
N ASN A 23 8.71 -14.47 23.13
CA ASN A 23 7.84 -14.61 21.97
C ASN A 23 6.91 -13.38 21.80
N LEU A 24 6.36 -12.87 22.90
CA LEU A 24 5.48 -11.70 22.88
C LEU A 24 6.26 -10.41 22.62
N SER A 25 7.38 -10.18 23.30
CA SER A 25 8.24 -9.02 23.00
C SER A 25 8.72 -9.04 21.56
N GLY A 26 9.20 -10.17 21.08
CA GLY A 26 9.63 -10.33 19.68
C GLY A 26 8.53 -10.04 18.67
N MET A 27 7.27 -10.36 18.98
CA MET A 27 6.12 -10.00 18.13
C MET A 27 5.92 -8.47 18.08
N PHE A 28 5.95 -7.81 19.23
CA PHE A 28 5.74 -6.36 19.28
C PHE A 28 6.90 -5.58 18.65
N ASP A 29 8.14 -6.03 18.91
CA ASP A 29 9.33 -5.42 18.31
C ASP A 29 9.28 -5.57 16.78
N SER A 30 8.99 -6.77 16.28
CA SER A 30 8.80 -7.03 14.85
C SER A 30 7.64 -6.21 14.27
N THR A 31 6.55 -6.04 15.00
CA THR A 31 5.42 -5.22 14.59
C THR A 31 5.81 -3.74 14.48
N ASN A 32 6.53 -3.20 15.48
CA ASN A 32 7.02 -1.82 15.45
C ASN A 32 8.00 -1.59 14.30
N GLU A 33 8.93 -2.53 14.07
CA GLU A 33 9.85 -2.49 12.93
C GLU A 33 9.09 -2.46 11.60
N GLN A 34 8.10 -3.33 11.44
CA GLN A 34 7.28 -3.40 10.22
C GLN A 34 6.44 -2.14 10.01
N ILE A 35 5.87 -1.56 11.07
CA ILE A 35 5.16 -0.28 11.00
C ILE A 35 6.12 0.81 10.50
N GLY A 36 7.34 0.86 11.01
CA GLY A 36 8.38 1.78 10.58
C GLY A 36 8.79 1.55 9.12
N GLU A 37 8.95 0.30 8.71
CA GLU A 37 9.26 -0.08 7.31
C GLU A 37 8.12 0.33 6.37
N ILE A 38 6.87 0.03 6.71
CA ILE A 38 5.70 0.44 5.92
C ILE A 38 5.68 1.96 5.76
N ALA A 39 5.82 2.71 6.85
CA ALA A 39 5.81 4.17 6.83
C ALA A 39 6.94 4.73 5.94
N GLY A 40 8.14 4.13 6.01
CA GLY A 40 9.29 4.51 5.21
C GLY A 40 9.15 4.16 3.72
N GLN A 41 8.60 2.99 3.40
CA GLN A 41 8.52 2.49 2.02
C GLN A 41 7.29 3.00 1.26
N VAL A 42 6.15 3.08 1.94
CA VAL A 42 4.86 3.46 1.31
C VAL A 42 4.85 4.94 0.90
N GLY A 43 5.57 5.78 1.63
CA GLY A 43 5.73 7.21 1.31
C GLY A 43 6.75 7.52 0.23
N LEU A 44 7.47 6.53 -0.33
CA LEU A 44 8.46 6.78 -1.38
C LEU A 44 7.81 6.96 -2.75
N THR A 45 8.34 7.93 -3.53
CA THR A 45 8.04 8.02 -4.96
C THR A 45 8.66 6.84 -5.71
N PRO A 46 8.17 6.49 -6.91
CA PRO A 46 8.80 5.45 -7.73
C PRO A 46 10.30 5.69 -7.95
N GLN A 47 10.72 6.93 -8.17
CA GLN A 47 12.12 7.29 -8.36
C GLN A 47 12.96 7.04 -7.10
N ALA A 48 12.45 7.42 -5.93
CA ALA A 48 13.15 7.28 -4.65
C ALA A 48 13.21 5.81 -4.20
N TRP A 49 12.21 5.00 -4.57
CA TRP A 49 12.15 3.60 -4.18
C TRP A 49 13.23 2.75 -4.86
N ASN A 50 13.40 2.87 -6.17
CA ASN A 50 14.48 2.20 -6.90
C ASN A 50 14.82 2.93 -8.21
N SER A 51 15.90 3.71 -8.20
CA SER A 51 16.34 4.51 -9.34
C SER A 51 16.71 3.66 -10.56
N GLY A 52 17.23 2.44 -10.37
CA GLY A 52 17.59 1.53 -11.46
C GLY A 52 16.36 1.04 -12.23
N ILE A 53 15.36 0.56 -11.51
CA ILE A 53 14.08 0.13 -12.10
C ILE A 53 13.38 1.34 -12.73
N PHE A 54 13.34 2.48 -12.03
CA PHE A 54 12.75 3.71 -12.52
C PHE A 54 13.31 4.12 -13.89
N ASN A 55 14.65 4.20 -14.01
CA ASN A 55 15.30 4.58 -15.27
C ASN A 55 15.06 3.57 -16.39
N MET A 56 15.04 2.27 -16.06
CA MET A 56 14.71 1.22 -17.05
C MET A 56 13.28 1.39 -17.58
N ILE A 57 12.30 1.58 -16.72
CA ILE A 57 10.90 1.76 -17.08
C ILE A 57 10.68 3.06 -17.83
N GLN A 58 11.35 4.16 -17.42
CA GLN A 58 11.32 5.43 -18.15
C GLN A 58 11.84 5.28 -19.57
N ASN A 59 12.99 4.61 -19.74
CA ASN A 59 13.56 4.37 -21.05
C ASN A 59 12.64 3.49 -21.92
N LEU A 60 12.02 2.46 -21.34
CA LEU A 60 11.04 1.63 -22.03
C LEU A 60 9.83 2.45 -22.50
N SER A 61 9.27 3.25 -21.60
CA SER A 61 8.12 4.12 -21.89
C SER A 61 8.44 5.13 -23.00
N ASN A 62 9.57 5.82 -22.90
CA ASN A 62 9.93 6.89 -23.82
C ASN A 62 10.42 6.38 -25.18
N ASN A 63 11.17 5.29 -25.24
CA ASN A 63 11.81 4.84 -26.47
C ASN A 63 11.00 3.78 -27.23
N VAL A 64 10.10 3.06 -26.54
CA VAL A 64 9.32 1.98 -27.16
C VAL A 64 7.83 2.33 -27.21
N ILE A 65 7.27 2.74 -26.09
CA ILE A 65 5.82 2.94 -25.97
C ILE A 65 5.39 4.30 -26.51
N LEU A 66 6.15 5.35 -26.29
CA LEU A 66 5.82 6.70 -26.75
C LEU A 66 5.73 6.81 -28.29
N PRO A 67 6.63 6.22 -29.12
CA PRO A 67 6.47 6.20 -30.56
C PRO A 67 5.19 5.46 -31.02
N LEU A 68 4.85 4.35 -30.35
CA LEU A 68 3.60 3.62 -30.59
C LEU A 68 2.37 4.48 -30.25
N ALA A 69 2.41 5.15 -29.11
CA ALA A 69 1.36 6.08 -28.70
C ALA A 69 1.21 7.25 -29.69
N GLY A 70 2.30 7.74 -30.27
CA GLY A 70 2.28 8.73 -31.34
C GLY A 70 1.53 8.27 -32.59
N ALA A 71 1.74 7.01 -33.01
CA ALA A 71 1.00 6.42 -34.12
C ALA A 71 -0.50 6.27 -33.79
N ILE A 72 -0.83 5.81 -32.57
CA ILE A 72 -2.21 5.74 -32.08
C ILE A 72 -2.85 7.14 -32.07
N LEU A 73 -2.14 8.15 -31.56
CA LEU A 73 -2.61 9.53 -31.52
C LEU A 73 -2.93 10.05 -32.94
N ALA A 74 -2.08 9.76 -33.93
CA ALA A 74 -2.32 10.16 -35.33
C ALA A 74 -3.62 9.54 -35.85
N ILE A 75 -3.86 8.26 -35.60
CA ILE A 75 -5.12 7.58 -35.98
C ILE A 75 -6.31 8.23 -35.27
N VAL A 76 -6.21 8.40 -33.95
CA VAL A 76 -7.25 8.99 -33.10
C VAL A 76 -7.62 10.40 -33.56
N MET A 77 -6.63 11.24 -33.88
CA MET A 77 -6.87 12.61 -34.36
C MET A 77 -7.44 12.64 -35.77
N THR A 78 -7.07 11.68 -36.63
CA THR A 78 -7.67 11.54 -37.95
C THR A 78 -9.16 11.15 -37.87
N LEU A 79 -9.48 10.17 -37.02
CA LEU A 79 -10.88 9.78 -36.76
C LEU A 79 -11.70 10.95 -36.20
N GLU A 80 -11.12 11.71 -35.27
CA GLU A 80 -11.77 12.92 -34.71
C GLU A 80 -12.06 13.96 -35.79
N LEU A 81 -11.13 14.14 -36.75
CA LEU A 81 -11.33 15.05 -37.88
C LEU A 81 -12.47 14.58 -38.79
N ILE A 82 -12.48 13.26 -39.11
CA ILE A 82 -13.55 12.65 -39.92
C ILE A 82 -14.91 12.83 -39.25
N GLN A 83 -15.01 12.54 -37.95
CA GLN A 83 -16.25 12.72 -37.16
C GLN A 83 -16.70 14.18 -37.19
N LEU A 84 -15.77 15.11 -36.98
CA LEU A 84 -16.05 16.56 -36.98
C LEU A 84 -16.62 17.04 -38.31
N ILE A 85 -16.20 16.43 -39.43
CA ILE A 85 -16.73 16.75 -40.78
C ILE A 85 -18.07 16.05 -41.01
N THR A 86 -18.20 14.79 -40.55
CA THR A 86 -19.37 13.92 -40.86
C THR A 86 -20.58 14.27 -39.99
N ASP A 87 -20.39 14.74 -38.77
CA ASP A 87 -21.47 15.13 -37.87
C ASP A 87 -22.30 16.33 -38.36
N ARG A 88 -21.86 16.98 -39.43
CA ARG A 88 -22.57 18.06 -40.13
C ARG A 88 -23.15 17.58 -41.44
N ASN A 89 -24.49 17.59 -41.53
CA ASN A 89 -25.23 17.16 -42.74
C ASN A 89 -24.98 18.03 -43.99
N ASN A 90 -24.24 19.14 -43.89
CA ASN A 90 -23.87 19.99 -45.01
C ASN A 90 -22.39 20.34 -44.99
N LEU A 91 -21.64 19.90 -45.97
CA LEU A 91 -20.22 20.23 -46.17
C LEU A 91 -19.98 21.74 -46.41
N ASN A 92 -21.04 22.53 -46.75
CA ASN A 92 -20.96 23.97 -46.89
C ASN A 92 -20.91 24.75 -45.55
N ASP A 93 -21.19 24.09 -44.43
CA ASP A 93 -21.20 24.72 -43.09
C ASP A 93 -19.92 24.41 -42.28
N VAL A 94 -18.86 23.93 -42.94
CA VAL A 94 -17.55 23.70 -42.29
C VAL A 94 -16.91 25.06 -42.03
N ASP A 95 -17.18 25.61 -40.85
CA ASP A 95 -16.61 26.87 -40.38
C ASP A 95 -15.09 26.74 -40.11
N THR A 96 -14.32 27.69 -40.63
CA THR A 96 -12.88 27.81 -40.36
C THR A 96 -12.53 27.69 -38.86
N TRP A 97 -13.43 28.16 -37.99
CA TRP A 97 -13.30 28.08 -36.54
C TRP A 97 -13.28 26.64 -36.01
N MET A 98 -13.98 25.71 -36.64
CA MET A 98 -13.97 24.30 -36.26
C MET A 98 -12.60 23.65 -36.55
N PHE A 99 -11.99 24.02 -37.67
CA PHE A 99 -10.64 23.53 -37.99
C PHE A 99 -9.60 24.05 -36.98
N PHE A 100 -9.71 25.31 -36.58
CA PHE A 100 -8.85 25.85 -35.52
C PHE A 100 -9.02 25.13 -34.18
N LYS A 101 -10.25 24.78 -33.77
CA LYS A 101 -10.50 23.98 -32.57
C LYS A 101 -9.84 22.61 -32.65
N TRP A 102 -9.92 21.95 -33.81
CA TRP A 102 -9.28 20.66 -34.02
C TRP A 102 -7.74 20.77 -33.97
N VAL A 103 -7.15 21.76 -34.62
CA VAL A 103 -5.70 22.02 -34.58
C VAL A 103 -5.23 22.26 -33.14
N PHE A 104 -5.94 23.10 -32.39
CA PHE A 104 -5.62 23.36 -30.98
C PHE A 104 -5.72 22.09 -30.13
N LYS A 105 -6.79 21.30 -30.32
CA LYS A 105 -6.98 20.03 -29.64
C LYS A 105 -5.87 19.04 -29.97
N SER A 106 -5.45 18.97 -31.22
CA SER A 106 -4.34 18.12 -31.67
C SER A 106 -3.02 18.55 -31.05
N ALA A 107 -2.72 19.85 -31.00
CA ALA A 107 -1.53 20.37 -30.37
C ALA A 107 -1.50 20.07 -28.86
N ALA A 108 -2.63 20.26 -28.15
CA ALA A 108 -2.75 19.92 -26.77
C ALA A 108 -2.57 18.41 -26.50
N ALA A 109 -3.14 17.57 -27.35
CA ALA A 109 -2.99 16.11 -27.28
C ALA A 109 -1.53 15.67 -27.47
N VAL A 110 -0.83 16.24 -28.44
CA VAL A 110 0.61 15.99 -28.67
C VAL A 110 1.42 16.39 -27.42
N LEU A 111 1.15 17.56 -26.84
CA LEU A 111 1.83 18.02 -25.62
C LEU A 111 1.58 17.09 -24.43
N ILE A 112 0.36 16.61 -24.24
CA ILE A 112 0.01 15.68 -23.16
C ILE A 112 0.76 14.35 -23.36
N VAL A 113 0.71 13.77 -24.56
CA VAL A 113 1.35 12.48 -24.87
C VAL A 113 2.88 12.58 -24.75
N SER A 114 3.47 13.66 -25.26
CA SER A 114 4.93 13.87 -25.18
C SER A 114 5.43 14.08 -23.74
N ASN A 115 4.60 14.61 -22.85
CA ASN A 115 4.94 14.85 -21.46
C ASN A 115 4.29 13.85 -20.49
N THR A 116 3.81 12.72 -21.00
CA THR A 116 3.07 11.72 -20.20
C THR A 116 3.88 11.29 -18.98
N TRP A 117 5.17 11.02 -19.12
CA TRP A 117 6.03 10.63 -18.01
C TRP A 117 6.03 11.66 -16.87
N THR A 118 6.23 12.92 -17.20
CA THR A 118 6.23 14.01 -16.23
C THR A 118 4.86 14.18 -15.54
N ILE A 119 3.78 14.05 -16.30
CA ILE A 119 2.41 14.13 -15.76
C ILE A 119 2.16 13.00 -14.77
N VAL A 120 2.52 11.76 -15.13
CA VAL A 120 2.32 10.59 -14.27
C VAL A 120 3.17 10.67 -13.00
N MET A 121 4.44 11.09 -13.12
CA MET A 121 5.28 11.28 -11.93
C MET A 121 4.75 12.38 -11.03
N GLY A 122 4.23 13.47 -11.58
CA GLY A 122 3.59 14.54 -10.79
C GLY A 122 2.38 14.07 -9.97
N ILE A 123 1.64 13.05 -10.44
CA ILE A 123 0.57 12.43 -9.66
C ILE A 123 1.16 11.72 -8.43
N PHE A 124 2.21 10.90 -8.60
CA PHE A 124 2.84 10.20 -7.48
C PHE A 124 3.55 11.14 -6.50
N ASP A 125 4.10 12.26 -6.96
CA ASP A 125 4.67 13.30 -6.09
C ASP A 125 3.59 13.99 -5.25
N ALA A 126 2.41 14.24 -5.82
CA ALA A 126 1.26 14.75 -5.08
C ALA A 126 0.76 13.74 -4.04
N ASP A 127 0.66 12.45 -4.41
CA ASP A 127 0.27 11.37 -3.50
C ASP A 127 1.27 11.23 -2.34
N GLN A 128 2.58 11.34 -2.59
CA GLN A 128 3.61 11.36 -1.56
C GLN A 128 3.37 12.47 -0.54
N SER A 129 3.00 13.65 -0.99
CA SER A 129 2.70 14.79 -0.11
C SER A 129 1.53 14.48 0.83
N VAL A 130 0.49 13.79 0.33
CA VAL A 130 -0.66 13.34 1.13
C VAL A 130 -0.24 12.29 2.15
N VAL A 131 0.55 11.30 1.74
CA VAL A 131 1.04 10.23 2.62
C VAL A 131 1.91 10.81 3.74
N ASN A 132 2.85 11.70 3.41
CA ASN A 132 3.73 12.34 4.39
C ASN A 132 2.94 13.24 5.36
N GLY A 133 1.93 13.95 4.88
CA GLY A 133 1.01 14.71 5.72
C GLY A 133 0.24 13.81 6.70
N ALA A 134 -0.27 12.68 6.23
CA ALA A 134 -0.94 11.69 7.06
C ALA A 134 0.01 11.06 8.08
N ALA A 135 1.22 10.69 7.66
CA ALA A 135 2.25 10.15 8.55
C ALA A 135 2.56 11.13 9.69
N GLY A 136 2.70 12.44 9.40
CA GLY A 136 2.94 13.46 10.42
C GLY A 136 1.85 13.55 11.50
N VAL A 137 0.58 13.26 11.14
CA VAL A 137 -0.54 13.23 12.09
C VAL A 137 -0.58 11.90 12.88
N MET A 138 -0.13 10.81 12.28
CA MET A 138 -0.27 9.44 12.82
C MET A 138 0.94 8.99 13.65
N ILE A 139 2.16 9.42 13.31
CA ILE A 139 3.42 8.94 13.91
C ILE A 139 3.49 9.18 15.43
N GLY A 140 2.81 10.20 15.95
CA GLY A 140 2.76 10.44 17.40
C GLY A 140 2.06 9.33 18.19
N ASN A 141 1.32 8.43 17.54
CA ASN A 141 0.49 7.40 18.18
C ASN A 141 0.79 5.97 17.69
N THR A 142 1.82 5.76 16.86
CA THR A 142 2.04 4.46 16.19
C THR A 142 3.08 3.58 16.87
N SER A 143 3.96 4.11 17.74
CA SER A 143 4.89 3.27 18.49
C SER A 143 4.16 2.60 19.65
N ILE A 144 4.20 1.28 19.68
CA ILE A 144 3.63 0.48 20.78
C ILE A 144 4.70 0.36 21.85
N ASP A 145 4.54 1.09 22.98
CA ASP A 145 5.39 0.91 24.16
C ASP A 145 4.80 -0.16 25.06
N ILE A 146 5.45 -1.30 25.09
CA ILE A 146 5.01 -2.46 25.88
C ILE A 146 5.90 -2.74 27.10
N SER A 147 6.89 -1.89 27.36
CA SER A 147 7.87 -2.14 28.44
C SER A 147 7.19 -2.36 29.79
N SER A 148 6.19 -1.54 30.11
CA SER A 148 5.40 -1.69 31.34
C SER A 148 4.49 -2.92 31.30
N VAL A 149 3.93 -3.25 30.14
CA VAL A 149 3.06 -4.41 29.93
C VAL A 149 3.84 -5.72 30.08
N VAL A 150 5.05 -5.78 29.52
CA VAL A 150 5.94 -6.96 29.61
C VAL A 150 6.34 -7.20 31.08
N THR A 151 6.70 -6.16 31.82
CA THR A 151 7.10 -6.30 33.24
C THR A 151 5.93 -6.79 34.12
N ASP A 152 4.71 -6.26 33.90
CA ASP A 152 3.52 -6.72 34.61
C ASP A 152 3.15 -8.16 34.23
N LEU A 153 3.29 -8.51 32.95
CA LEU A 153 3.09 -9.86 32.44
C LEU A 153 4.05 -10.86 33.08
N GLU A 154 5.35 -10.55 33.12
CA GLU A 154 6.39 -11.41 33.70
C GLU A 154 6.09 -11.70 35.19
N SER A 155 5.74 -10.69 35.97
CA SER A 155 5.40 -10.86 37.37
C SER A 155 4.20 -11.79 37.58
N ARG A 156 3.15 -11.64 36.77
CA ARG A 156 1.94 -12.49 36.85
C ARG A 156 2.20 -13.93 36.40
N LEU A 157 3.02 -14.12 35.36
CA LEU A 157 3.39 -15.45 34.87
C LEU A 157 4.18 -16.23 35.94
N MET A 158 5.06 -15.55 36.66
CA MET A 158 5.83 -16.18 37.76
C MET A 158 4.96 -16.68 38.90
N GLU A 159 3.79 -16.05 39.13
CA GLU A 159 2.82 -16.48 40.16
C GLU A 159 2.01 -17.71 39.73
N MET A 160 2.00 -18.07 38.46
CA MET A 160 1.21 -19.18 37.91
C MET A 160 1.87 -20.54 38.18
N ASP A 161 1.03 -21.59 38.19
CA ASP A 161 1.51 -22.97 38.23
C ASP A 161 2.08 -23.41 36.87
N VAL A 162 2.97 -24.43 36.87
CA VAL A 162 3.64 -24.94 35.66
C VAL A 162 2.67 -25.43 34.59
N GLY A 163 1.55 -26.06 34.98
CA GLY A 163 0.56 -26.58 34.04
C GLY A 163 -0.04 -25.51 33.13
N PRO A 164 -0.65 -24.42 33.68
CA PRO A 164 -1.12 -23.28 32.92
C PRO A 164 -0.02 -22.58 32.10
N LEU A 165 1.20 -22.46 32.65
CA LEU A 165 2.35 -21.87 31.96
C LEU A 165 2.73 -22.65 30.70
N LEU A 166 2.74 -23.99 30.76
CA LEU A 166 2.97 -24.83 29.58
C LEU A 166 1.93 -24.57 28.47
N GLY A 167 0.66 -24.40 28.87
CA GLY A 167 -0.41 -24.05 27.94
C GLY A 167 -0.18 -22.70 27.25
N LEU A 168 0.19 -21.67 28.03
CA LEU A 168 0.51 -20.34 27.51
C LEU A 168 1.77 -20.32 26.66
N TRP A 169 2.80 -21.07 27.05
CA TRP A 169 4.02 -21.21 26.26
C TRP A 169 3.71 -21.81 24.89
N PHE A 170 2.89 -22.88 24.85
CA PHE A 170 2.49 -23.49 23.59
C PHE A 170 1.65 -22.50 22.72
N GLN A 171 0.75 -21.72 23.32
CA GLN A 171 0.02 -20.66 22.64
C GLN A 171 0.98 -19.58 22.10
N SER A 172 2.00 -19.18 22.85
CA SER A 172 2.95 -18.15 22.42
C SER A 172 3.77 -18.55 21.18
N LEU A 173 3.94 -19.85 20.90
CA LEU A 173 4.58 -20.31 19.65
C LEU A 173 3.79 -19.94 18.40
N PHE A 174 2.45 -19.91 18.50
CA PHE A 174 1.60 -19.47 17.37
C PHE A 174 1.76 -17.97 17.07
N VAL A 175 2.14 -17.18 18.07
CA VAL A 175 2.45 -15.76 17.89
C VAL A 175 3.57 -15.57 16.86
N GLY A 176 4.65 -16.37 16.96
CA GLY A 176 5.75 -16.33 15.99
C GLY A 176 5.31 -16.65 14.55
N ILE A 177 4.39 -17.61 14.39
CA ILE A 177 3.83 -17.95 13.08
C ILE A 177 3.01 -16.77 12.52
N CYS A 178 2.19 -16.13 13.36
CA CYS A 178 1.41 -14.95 12.95
C CYS A 178 2.31 -13.77 12.57
N THR A 179 3.37 -13.53 13.32
CA THR A 179 4.37 -12.49 13.02
C THR A 179 5.04 -12.74 11.67
N TRP A 180 5.46 -13.97 11.41
CA TRP A 180 6.03 -14.34 10.11
C TRP A 180 5.02 -14.13 8.96
N ALA A 181 3.76 -14.52 9.16
CA ALA A 181 2.72 -14.34 8.15
C ALA A 181 2.46 -12.86 7.83
N ILE A 182 2.43 -11.97 8.85
CA ILE A 182 2.24 -10.53 8.61
C ILE A 182 3.42 -9.92 7.86
N THR A 183 4.66 -10.32 8.17
CA THR A 183 5.85 -9.87 7.43
C THR A 183 5.73 -10.18 5.94
N ILE A 184 5.32 -11.39 5.59
CA ILE A 184 5.09 -11.78 4.19
C ILE A 184 3.95 -10.96 3.58
N CYS A 185 2.83 -10.76 4.28
CA CYS A 185 1.72 -9.95 3.80
C CYS A 185 2.14 -8.52 3.49
N ILE A 186 2.89 -7.90 4.39
CA ILE A 186 3.42 -6.55 4.23
C ILE A 186 4.34 -6.46 3.01
N PHE A 187 5.30 -7.40 2.90
CA PHE A 187 6.19 -7.48 1.75
C PHE A 187 5.40 -7.56 0.43
N ILE A 188 4.42 -8.47 0.33
CA ILE A 188 3.61 -8.64 -0.88
C ILE A 188 2.84 -7.36 -1.21
N VAL A 189 2.24 -6.70 -0.22
CA VAL A 189 1.42 -5.50 -0.45
C VAL A 189 2.28 -4.32 -0.90
N ILE A 190 3.42 -4.07 -0.24
CA ILE A 190 4.29 -2.92 -0.54
C ILE A 190 4.99 -3.11 -1.88
N TYR A 191 5.70 -4.24 -2.04
CA TYR A 191 6.45 -4.51 -3.28
C TYR A 191 5.52 -4.76 -4.45
N GLY A 192 4.40 -5.46 -4.23
CA GLY A 192 3.36 -5.67 -5.25
C GLY A 192 2.78 -4.36 -5.77
N ARG A 193 2.47 -3.41 -4.87
CA ARG A 193 2.02 -2.06 -5.25
C ARG A 193 3.06 -1.35 -6.11
N MET A 194 4.34 -1.35 -5.71
CA MET A 194 5.39 -0.65 -6.48
C MET A 194 5.61 -1.27 -7.86
N ILE A 195 5.55 -2.61 -7.95
CA ILE A 195 5.61 -3.30 -9.25
C ILE A 195 4.41 -2.90 -10.11
N GLU A 196 3.19 -2.86 -9.55
CA GLU A 196 1.99 -2.43 -10.26
C GLU A 196 2.12 -0.98 -10.76
N VAL A 197 2.65 -0.07 -9.94
CA VAL A 197 2.95 1.32 -10.33
C VAL A 197 3.87 1.37 -11.54
N TYR A 198 4.98 0.63 -11.52
CA TYR A 198 5.90 0.60 -12.67
C TYR A 198 5.28 0.00 -13.92
N LEU A 199 4.51 -1.10 -13.79
CA LEU A 199 3.83 -1.72 -14.93
C LEU A 199 2.82 -0.76 -15.58
N VAL A 200 1.97 -0.14 -14.76
CA VAL A 200 0.96 0.81 -15.25
C VAL A 200 1.63 2.04 -15.86
N THR A 201 2.68 2.57 -15.24
CA THR A 201 3.41 3.74 -15.73
C THR A 201 4.15 3.46 -17.05
N SER A 202 4.67 2.23 -17.22
CA SER A 202 5.40 1.88 -18.45
C SER A 202 4.58 2.06 -19.72
N VAL A 203 3.27 1.81 -19.66
CA VAL A 203 2.34 1.87 -20.81
C VAL A 203 1.55 3.18 -20.90
N ALA A 204 1.82 4.11 -20.01
CA ALA A 204 1.09 5.37 -19.85
C ALA A 204 0.83 6.17 -21.14
N PRO A 205 1.77 6.28 -22.09
CA PRO A 205 1.55 7.07 -23.32
C PRO A 205 0.37 6.55 -24.16
N ILE A 206 0.07 5.24 -24.14
CA ILE A 206 -1.00 4.66 -24.97
C ILE A 206 -2.39 5.16 -24.54
N PRO A 207 -2.84 4.96 -23.28
CA PRO A 207 -4.14 5.48 -22.87
C PRO A 207 -4.21 7.02 -22.88
N MET A 208 -3.09 7.72 -22.67
CA MET A 208 -3.06 9.18 -22.77
C MET A 208 -3.30 9.65 -24.22
N ALA A 209 -2.83 8.92 -25.22
CA ALA A 209 -3.09 9.22 -26.62
C ALA A 209 -4.58 9.10 -26.98
N THR A 210 -5.34 8.23 -26.32
CA THR A 210 -6.77 8.05 -26.60
C THR A 210 -7.65 9.16 -26.01
N MET A 211 -7.16 9.92 -25.04
CA MET A 211 -7.95 10.98 -24.37
C MET A 211 -8.43 12.07 -25.32
N ALA A 212 -7.76 12.24 -26.43
CA ALA A 212 -8.09 13.28 -27.42
C ALA A 212 -9.39 13.00 -28.20
N ASN A 213 -9.86 11.75 -28.25
CA ASN A 213 -11.09 11.39 -28.99
C ASN A 213 -12.28 11.23 -28.02
N ARG A 214 -13.47 11.58 -28.48
CA ARG A 214 -14.70 11.52 -27.69
C ARG A 214 -15.12 10.08 -27.35
N GLU A 215 -14.94 9.16 -28.28
CA GLU A 215 -15.34 7.74 -28.13
C GLU A 215 -14.30 6.95 -27.34
N TRP A 216 -13.02 7.16 -27.63
CA TRP A 216 -11.91 6.41 -27.04
C TRP A 216 -11.35 7.05 -25.75
N GLY A 217 -11.71 8.31 -25.50
CA GLY A 217 -11.20 9.09 -24.36
C GLY A 217 -11.51 8.48 -23.00
N GLN A 218 -12.52 7.61 -22.93
CA GLN A 218 -12.84 6.90 -21.68
C GLN A 218 -11.71 5.98 -21.21
N MET A 219 -10.93 5.39 -22.14
CA MET A 219 -9.76 4.59 -21.81
C MET A 219 -8.72 5.41 -21.07
N GLY A 220 -8.37 6.59 -21.59
CA GLY A 220 -7.44 7.50 -20.92
C GLY A 220 -7.93 8.02 -19.58
N GLN A 221 -9.23 8.34 -19.48
CA GLN A 221 -9.83 8.75 -18.20
C GLN A 221 -9.79 7.64 -17.14
N ASN A 222 -10.12 6.40 -17.51
CA ASN A 222 -10.04 5.26 -16.60
C ASN A 222 -8.60 4.99 -16.18
N TYR A 223 -7.65 5.17 -17.09
CA TYR A 223 -6.24 5.06 -16.79
C TYR A 223 -5.80 6.09 -15.72
N LEU A 224 -6.17 7.37 -15.85
CA LEU A 224 -5.88 8.38 -14.84
C LEU A 224 -6.51 8.04 -13.48
N ARG A 225 -7.75 7.55 -13.46
CA ARG A 225 -8.41 7.08 -12.24
C ARG A 225 -7.62 5.93 -11.59
N THR A 226 -7.08 5.02 -12.40
CA THR A 226 -6.23 3.93 -11.90
C THR A 226 -4.94 4.45 -11.29
N LEU A 227 -4.29 5.45 -11.90
CA LEU A 227 -3.10 6.09 -11.33
C LEU A 227 -3.38 6.74 -9.97
N PHE A 228 -4.45 7.53 -9.88
CA PHE A 228 -4.87 8.13 -8.61
C PHE A 228 -5.22 7.07 -7.56
N ALA A 229 -5.87 5.98 -7.97
CA ALA A 229 -6.17 4.89 -7.06
C ALA A 229 -4.90 4.21 -6.53
N LEU A 230 -3.90 3.97 -7.37
CA LEU A 230 -2.61 3.40 -6.97
C LEU A 230 -1.83 4.32 -6.02
N GLY A 231 -1.86 5.62 -6.28
CA GLY A 231 -1.26 6.60 -5.38
C GLY A 231 -1.99 6.60 -4.03
N PHE A 232 -3.30 6.77 -4.04
CA PHE A 232 -4.13 6.82 -2.83
C PHE A 232 -4.12 5.52 -2.01
N GLN A 233 -3.80 4.38 -2.62
CA GLN A 233 -3.60 3.12 -1.90
C GLN A 233 -2.54 3.26 -0.80
N ALA A 234 -1.48 4.04 -1.03
CA ALA A 234 -0.44 4.32 -0.03
C ALA A 234 -1.03 4.94 1.24
N PHE A 235 -1.90 5.95 1.07
CA PHE A 235 -2.60 6.58 2.18
C PHE A 235 -3.47 5.56 2.95
N LEU A 236 -4.21 4.71 2.25
CA LEU A 236 -5.05 3.69 2.89
C LEU A 236 -4.23 2.66 3.68
N ILE A 237 -3.06 2.26 3.17
CA ILE A 237 -2.12 1.38 3.88
C ILE A 237 -1.70 2.04 5.19
N MET A 238 -1.30 3.32 5.17
CA MET A 238 -0.93 4.06 6.38
C MET A 238 -2.08 4.14 7.39
N VAL A 239 -3.30 4.39 6.93
CA VAL A 239 -4.48 4.41 7.80
C VAL A 239 -4.74 3.04 8.45
N CYS A 240 -4.63 1.95 7.69
CA CYS A 240 -4.79 0.59 8.23
C CYS A 240 -3.76 0.31 9.34
N VAL A 241 -2.51 0.68 9.13
CA VAL A 241 -1.43 0.50 10.09
C VAL A 241 -1.65 1.34 11.35
N ALA A 242 -2.08 2.59 11.20
CA ALA A 242 -2.39 3.46 12.33
C ALA A 242 -3.56 2.91 13.19
N ILE A 243 -4.63 2.42 12.54
CA ILE A 243 -5.75 1.78 13.24
C ILE A 243 -5.27 0.55 14.01
N TYR A 244 -4.47 -0.31 13.37
CA TYR A 244 -3.92 -1.49 14.00
C TYR A 244 -3.07 -1.16 15.23
N SER A 245 -2.20 -0.17 15.14
CA SER A 245 -1.37 0.30 16.25
C SER A 245 -2.23 0.70 17.45
N VAL A 246 -3.29 1.50 17.25
CA VAL A 246 -4.22 1.90 18.32
C VAL A 246 -4.97 0.69 18.90
N LEU A 247 -5.40 -0.26 18.07
CA LEU A 247 -6.08 -1.47 18.55
C LEU A 247 -5.17 -2.32 19.44
N VAL A 248 -3.91 -2.48 19.07
CA VAL A 248 -2.94 -3.25 19.86
C VAL A 248 -2.60 -2.56 21.17
N GLN A 249 -2.41 -1.22 21.17
CA GLN A 249 -2.17 -0.45 22.40
C GLN A 249 -3.32 -0.55 23.42
N ASN A 250 -4.54 -0.76 22.95
CA ASN A 250 -5.71 -0.90 23.82
C ASN A 250 -5.90 -2.32 24.38
N ILE A 251 -5.02 -3.27 24.04
CA ILE A 251 -5.09 -4.61 24.63
C ILE A 251 -4.67 -4.52 26.10
N SER A 252 -5.62 -4.73 27.01
CA SER A 252 -5.32 -4.75 28.43
C SER A 252 -4.92 -6.18 28.85
N VAL A 253 -3.75 -6.30 29.43
CA VAL A 253 -3.24 -7.56 30.02
C VAL A 253 -3.80 -7.76 31.45
N SER A 254 -4.64 -6.83 31.93
CA SER A 254 -5.18 -6.86 33.29
C SER A 254 -6.16 -8.01 33.57
N GLY A 255 -6.62 -8.71 32.54
CA GLY A 255 -7.51 -9.86 32.62
C GLY A 255 -6.83 -11.20 32.36
N ASP A 256 -7.38 -11.97 31.43
CA ASP A 256 -6.86 -13.27 31.01
C ASP A 256 -5.75 -13.08 29.95
N ILE A 257 -4.54 -13.50 30.29
CA ILE A 257 -3.34 -13.41 29.43
C ILE A 257 -3.57 -14.19 28.12
N SER A 258 -4.20 -15.37 28.19
CA SER A 258 -4.54 -16.16 27.01
C SER A 258 -5.43 -15.38 26.05
N ASN A 259 -6.45 -14.69 26.57
CA ASN A 259 -7.33 -13.87 25.76
C ASN A 259 -6.60 -12.67 25.12
N ALA A 260 -5.67 -12.04 25.83
CA ALA A 260 -4.85 -10.96 25.29
C ALA A 260 -3.98 -11.43 24.11
N ILE A 261 -3.35 -12.60 24.23
CA ILE A 261 -2.55 -13.22 23.15
C ILE A 261 -3.44 -13.49 21.91
N TRP A 262 -4.59 -14.14 22.09
CA TRP A 262 -5.50 -14.44 20.98
C TRP A 262 -6.08 -13.17 20.33
N THR A 263 -6.38 -12.14 21.12
CA THR A 263 -6.86 -10.86 20.61
C THR A 263 -5.80 -10.16 19.76
N CYS A 264 -4.55 -10.16 20.21
CA CYS A 264 -3.43 -9.58 19.46
C CYS A 264 -3.20 -10.32 18.14
N MET A 265 -3.21 -11.66 18.15
CA MET A 265 -3.13 -12.46 16.92
C MET A 265 -4.31 -12.17 15.98
N GLY A 266 -5.52 -12.04 16.52
CA GLY A 266 -6.71 -11.69 15.75
C GLY A 266 -6.57 -10.33 15.04
N TYR A 267 -6.07 -9.31 15.73
CA TYR A 267 -5.81 -7.99 15.12
C TYR A 267 -4.72 -8.06 14.05
N THR A 268 -3.68 -8.88 14.27
CA THR A 268 -2.61 -9.10 13.29
C THR A 268 -3.13 -9.72 12.00
N VAL A 269 -3.98 -10.74 12.10
CA VAL A 269 -4.64 -11.37 10.95
C VAL A 269 -5.60 -10.38 10.28
N LEU A 270 -6.35 -9.61 11.06
CA LEU A 270 -7.24 -8.56 10.54
C LEU A 270 -6.47 -7.52 9.73
N LEU A 271 -5.29 -7.07 10.21
CA LEU A 271 -4.42 -6.15 9.48
C LEU A 271 -4.03 -6.73 8.11
N CYS A 272 -3.61 -8.00 8.03
CA CYS A 272 -3.29 -8.64 6.76
C CYS A 272 -4.46 -8.56 5.77
N PHE A 273 -5.67 -8.90 6.21
CA PHE A 273 -6.86 -8.81 5.35
C PHE A 273 -7.17 -7.37 4.93
N CYS A 274 -7.05 -6.41 5.84
CA CYS A 274 -7.25 -4.99 5.53
C CYS A 274 -6.24 -4.50 4.49
N LEU A 275 -4.96 -4.84 4.64
CA LEU A 275 -3.91 -4.46 3.69
C LEU A 275 -4.19 -4.97 2.26
N PHE A 276 -4.61 -6.24 2.11
CA PHE A 276 -5.01 -6.77 0.79
C PHE A 276 -6.24 -6.07 0.20
N LYS A 277 -7.14 -5.56 1.04
CA LYS A 277 -8.32 -4.82 0.59
C LYS A 277 -8.05 -3.38 0.19
N THR A 278 -6.91 -2.80 0.56
CA THR A 278 -6.59 -1.39 0.26
C THR A 278 -6.60 -1.08 -1.23
N SER A 279 -6.08 -1.99 -2.09
CA SER A 279 -6.09 -1.82 -3.55
C SER A 279 -7.52 -1.78 -4.11
N SER A 280 -8.37 -2.72 -3.72
CA SER A 280 -9.76 -2.76 -4.16
C SER A 280 -10.54 -1.53 -3.67
N LEU A 281 -10.31 -1.10 -2.42
CA LEU A 281 -10.95 0.07 -1.86
C LEU A 281 -10.52 1.36 -2.58
N ALA A 282 -9.23 1.53 -2.84
CA ALA A 282 -8.71 2.66 -3.59
C ALA A 282 -9.34 2.75 -4.99
N ARG A 283 -9.37 1.64 -5.73
CA ARG A 283 -10.01 1.57 -7.04
C ARG A 283 -11.51 1.90 -6.98
N SER A 284 -12.21 1.45 -5.94
CA SER A 284 -13.63 1.77 -5.74
C SER A 284 -13.86 3.27 -5.51
N VAL A 285 -13.01 3.93 -4.70
CA VAL A 285 -13.11 5.37 -4.42
C VAL A 285 -12.98 6.20 -5.70
N PHE A 286 -12.07 5.84 -6.59
CA PHE A 286 -11.85 6.54 -7.86
C PHE A 286 -12.68 6.01 -9.03
N ASN A 287 -13.56 5.02 -8.79
CA ASN A 287 -14.33 4.34 -9.84
C ASN A 287 -13.42 3.88 -11.00
N ALA A 288 -12.26 3.29 -10.64
CA ALA A 288 -11.27 2.74 -11.56
C ALA A 288 -11.59 1.25 -11.80
N HIS A 289 -11.86 0.91 -13.05
CA HIS A 289 -12.22 -0.44 -13.50
C HIS A 289 -11.16 -1.02 -14.42
#